data_e9184a365d27db5a916f74d0e8a6aa8e
#
_entry.id   e9184a365d27db5a916f74d0e8a6aa8e
#
_cell.length_a   1.000
_cell.length_b   1.000
_cell.length_c   1.000
_cell.angle_alpha   90.00
_cell.angle_beta   90.00
_cell.angle_gamma   90.00
#
_symmetry.space_group_name_H-M   'P 1'
#
loop_
_entity.id
_entity.type
_entity.pdbx_description
1 polymer ?
#
loop_
_entity_poly.entity_id
_entity_poly.type
_entity_poly.pdbx_seq_one_letter_code
_entity_poly.pdbx_strand_id
1 'polypeptide(L)'
;MSVYLLCKNPIANLERLHFPYTPQIDYSQDVKHEIYGLTHTNYQPYAYTRSENPSINLSCKFSAHTESHFVMAEQALRFLRTYSKMNYGRTDPQRGLPPRILNFFAYGATVFNDVPVYISKFNMVFPEDIDYVTGTFDSKGQLVSGSRIKETTTGVQTRDPRIPSTQVQNQDTNGATSPAGEVKNNQTYEISLPVLFTVNISLLVQQNLHKTVNEFTLEKFATGELMTKGYV
;
A
#
# COMPACT_ATOMS: atom_id res chain seq x y z
N MET A 1 4.87 16.44 -8.59
CA MET A 1 5.79 15.61 -7.78
C MET A 1 5.08 14.32 -7.44
N SER A 2 5.66 13.17 -7.74
CA SER A 2 5.03 11.87 -7.45
C SER A 2 5.59 11.29 -6.15
N VAL A 3 4.69 10.91 -5.25
CA VAL A 3 5.02 10.13 -4.06
C VAL A 3 4.72 8.66 -4.38
N TYR A 4 5.63 7.75 -4.06
CA TYR A 4 5.45 6.32 -4.32
C TYR A 4 6.32 5.44 -3.42
N LEU A 5 5.89 4.20 -3.24
CA LEU A 5 6.67 3.12 -2.66
C LEU A 5 7.11 2.17 -3.77
N LEU A 6 8.37 1.78 -3.77
CA LEU A 6 8.98 0.88 -4.76
C LEU A 6 9.49 -0.39 -4.08
N CYS A 7 9.22 -1.54 -4.67
CA CYS A 7 9.88 -2.79 -4.32
C CYS A 7 10.90 -3.16 -5.41
N LYS A 8 12.19 -3.14 -5.11
CA LYS A 8 13.26 -3.47 -6.07
C LYS A 8 13.21 -4.93 -6.55
N ASN A 9 12.62 -5.81 -5.75
CA ASN A 9 12.41 -7.23 -6.07
C ASN A 9 10.93 -7.56 -6.01
N PRO A 10 10.13 -7.23 -7.02
CA PRO A 10 8.67 -7.35 -6.97
C PRO A 10 8.18 -8.80 -6.88
N ILE A 11 7.03 -9.00 -6.25
CA ILE A 11 6.28 -10.25 -6.24
C ILE A 11 5.08 -10.05 -7.18
N ALA A 12 4.86 -10.99 -8.10
CA ALA A 12 3.70 -11.00 -8.99
C ALA A 12 3.42 -9.65 -9.68
N ASN A 13 4.46 -8.98 -10.18
CA ASN A 13 4.40 -7.67 -10.86
C ASN A 13 3.93 -6.49 -9.98
N LEU A 14 3.86 -6.66 -8.65
CA LEU A 14 3.56 -5.57 -7.70
C LEU A 14 4.83 -4.76 -7.40
N GLU A 15 5.35 -4.06 -8.39
CA GLU A 15 6.60 -3.33 -8.26
C GLU A 15 6.44 -2.03 -7.48
N ARG A 16 5.35 -1.29 -7.75
CA ARG A 16 5.22 0.09 -7.30
C ARG A 16 3.81 0.40 -6.80
N LEU A 17 3.75 1.10 -5.67
CA LEU A 17 2.52 1.70 -5.17
C LEU A 17 2.52 3.18 -5.52
N HIS A 18 1.62 3.60 -6.40
CA HIS A 18 1.34 4.99 -6.71
C HIS A 18 0.14 5.49 -5.90
N PHE A 19 0.23 6.75 -5.50
CA PHE A 19 -0.89 7.43 -4.84
C PHE A 19 -1.59 8.33 -5.86
N PRO A 20 -2.92 8.21 -6.05
CA PRO A 20 -3.67 9.05 -6.98
C PRO A 20 -3.66 10.53 -6.55
N TYR A 21 -3.60 10.77 -5.26
CA TYR A 21 -3.45 12.10 -4.67
C TYR A 21 -2.18 12.14 -3.82
N THR A 22 -1.58 13.33 -3.70
CA THR A 22 -0.43 13.51 -2.82
C THR A 22 -0.82 13.21 -1.38
N PRO A 23 -0.21 12.20 -0.72
CA PRO A 23 -0.51 11.86 0.65
C PRO A 23 -0.05 12.95 1.60
N GLN A 24 -0.71 13.08 2.75
CA GLN A 24 -0.16 13.79 3.88
C GLN A 24 0.96 12.94 4.48
N ILE A 25 2.13 13.52 4.67
CA ILE A 25 3.30 12.85 5.23
C ILE A 25 3.61 13.48 6.58
N ASP A 26 3.69 12.63 7.59
CA ASP A 26 4.13 12.98 8.93
C ASP A 26 5.41 12.21 9.24
N TYR A 27 6.49 12.93 9.50
CA TYR A 27 7.81 12.38 9.81
C TYR A 27 8.13 12.65 11.27
N SER A 28 8.52 11.60 12.00
CA SER A 28 8.93 11.75 13.41
C SER A 28 10.18 10.95 13.70
N GLN A 29 11.04 11.54 14.52
CA GLN A 29 12.26 10.90 15.02
C GLN A 29 12.44 11.23 16.49
N ASP A 30 12.61 10.20 17.31
CA ASP A 30 12.81 10.33 18.76
C ASP A 30 14.28 10.22 19.12
N VAL A 31 14.68 11.05 20.08
CA VAL A 31 16.03 11.04 20.67
C VAL A 31 15.90 10.73 22.15
N LYS A 32 16.56 9.69 22.62
CA LYS A 32 16.52 9.27 24.01
C LYS A 32 17.70 9.79 24.80
N HIS A 33 17.38 10.37 25.96
CA HIS A 33 18.32 10.83 26.95
C HIS A 33 18.01 10.19 28.30
N GLU A 34 19.05 9.83 29.03
CA GLU A 34 18.95 9.41 30.42
C GLU A 34 19.32 10.54 31.36
N ILE A 35 18.64 10.58 32.52
CA ILE A 35 18.88 11.56 33.54
C ILE A 35 19.85 10.95 34.56
N TYR A 36 20.97 11.61 34.78
CA TYR A 36 21.86 11.26 35.90
C TYR A 36 21.41 11.98 37.17
N GLY A 37 20.79 11.21 38.06
CA GLY A 37 20.36 11.73 39.36
C GLY A 37 21.55 11.91 40.31
N LEU A 38 22.16 13.09 40.31
CA LEU A 38 23.18 13.47 41.25
C LEU A 38 22.54 14.04 42.55
N THR A 39 23.04 13.65 43.70
CA THR A 39 22.58 14.21 44.97
C THR A 39 23.14 15.63 45.16
N HIS A 40 22.36 16.51 45.78
CA HIS A 40 22.72 17.91 46.09
C HIS A 40 23.05 18.80 44.90
N THR A 41 22.36 18.60 43.75
CA THR A 41 22.46 19.47 42.57
C THR A 41 21.14 20.15 42.28
N ASN A 42 21.18 21.40 41.81
CA ASN A 42 20.00 22.14 41.35
C ASN A 42 19.57 21.74 39.91
N TYR A 43 20.48 21.19 39.14
CA TYR A 43 20.26 20.77 37.76
C TYR A 43 20.79 19.37 37.57
N GLN A 44 19.93 18.50 36.98
CA GLN A 44 20.32 17.14 36.64
C GLN A 44 20.87 17.12 35.21
N PRO A 45 22.07 16.56 34.98
CA PRO A 45 22.61 16.41 33.63
C PRO A 45 21.87 15.30 32.88
N TYR A 46 21.67 15.55 31.57
CA TYR A 46 21.15 14.60 30.62
C TYR A 46 22.29 14.00 29.79
N ALA A 47 22.33 12.69 29.67
CA ALA A 47 23.23 12.01 28.77
C ALA A 47 22.46 11.49 27.57
N TYR A 48 23.01 11.71 26.39
CA TYR A 48 22.49 11.13 25.16
C TYR A 48 22.66 9.60 25.21
N THR A 49 21.59 8.86 24.95
CA THR A 49 21.63 7.39 24.89
C THR A 49 21.63 6.93 23.44
N ARG A 50 20.63 7.33 22.66
CA ARG A 50 20.50 6.97 21.24
C ARG A 50 19.49 7.83 20.52
N SER A 51 19.64 7.91 19.20
CA SER A 51 18.53 8.30 18.30
C SER A 51 17.78 7.05 17.86
N GLU A 52 16.47 7.09 17.89
CA GLU A 52 15.64 6.00 17.38
C GLU A 52 15.48 6.11 15.85
N ASN A 53 15.19 4.98 15.21
CA ASN A 53 14.91 5.00 13.80
C ASN A 53 13.66 5.85 13.52
N PRO A 54 13.70 6.73 12.52
CA PRO A 54 12.55 7.57 12.21
C PRO A 54 11.35 6.75 11.73
N SER A 55 10.17 7.27 11.99
CA SER A 55 8.91 6.76 11.46
C SER A 55 8.26 7.75 10.51
N ILE A 56 7.63 7.23 9.48
CA ILE A 56 6.93 8.01 8.46
C ILE A 56 5.48 7.54 8.43
N ASN A 57 4.54 8.42 8.74
CA ASN A 57 3.13 8.14 8.65
C ASN A 57 2.53 8.82 7.42
N LEU A 58 1.86 8.04 6.59
CA LEU A 58 1.22 8.49 5.37
C LEU A 58 -0.30 8.41 5.54
N SER A 59 -1.00 9.50 5.29
CA SER A 59 -2.47 9.49 5.16
C SER A 59 -2.84 9.75 3.70
N CYS A 60 -3.40 8.75 3.06
CA CYS A 60 -3.63 8.70 1.62
C CYS A 60 -5.13 8.60 1.32
N LYS A 61 -5.61 9.40 0.39
CA LYS A 61 -6.97 9.27 -0.14
C LYS A 61 -6.93 8.53 -1.47
N PHE A 62 -7.81 7.56 -1.63
CA PHE A 62 -8.00 6.82 -2.87
C PHE A 62 -9.40 7.07 -3.39
N SER A 63 -9.53 7.24 -4.70
CA SER A 63 -10.82 7.31 -5.37
C SER A 63 -10.95 6.18 -6.38
N ALA A 64 -12.18 5.75 -6.62
CA ALA A 64 -12.53 4.72 -7.59
C ALA A 64 -13.54 5.22 -8.65
N HIS A 65 -13.53 6.54 -8.95
CA HIS A 65 -14.45 7.14 -9.92
C HIS A 65 -14.21 6.71 -11.36
N THR A 66 -12.96 6.44 -11.71
CA THR A 66 -12.58 6.01 -13.07
C THR A 66 -12.01 4.61 -13.04
N GLU A 67 -12.07 3.91 -14.16
CA GLU A 67 -11.49 2.57 -14.31
C GLU A 67 -10.02 2.52 -13.90
N SER A 68 -9.24 3.51 -14.35
CA SER A 68 -7.82 3.60 -13.99
C SER A 68 -7.59 3.78 -12.48
N HIS A 69 -8.39 4.62 -11.82
CA HIS A 69 -8.31 4.83 -10.38
C HIS A 69 -8.76 3.59 -9.60
N PHE A 70 -9.77 2.88 -10.09
CA PHE A 70 -10.24 1.64 -9.50
C PHE A 70 -9.15 0.55 -9.53
N VAL A 71 -8.48 0.38 -10.68
CA VAL A 71 -7.35 -0.54 -10.83
C VAL A 71 -6.18 -0.15 -9.91
N MET A 72 -5.85 1.15 -9.85
CA MET A 72 -4.80 1.65 -8.93
C MET A 72 -5.16 1.37 -7.46
N ALA A 73 -6.41 1.57 -7.06
CA ALA A 73 -6.88 1.31 -5.71
C ALA A 73 -6.76 -0.18 -5.36
N GLU A 74 -7.19 -1.08 -6.26
CA GLU A 74 -7.06 -2.53 -6.09
C GLU A 74 -5.59 -2.95 -5.98
N GLN A 75 -4.73 -2.47 -6.88
CA GLN A 75 -3.30 -2.75 -6.83
C GLN A 75 -2.66 -2.25 -5.53
N ALA A 76 -3.07 -1.09 -5.03
CA ALA A 76 -2.61 -0.56 -3.76
C ALA A 76 -2.97 -1.46 -2.58
N LEU A 77 -4.21 -1.95 -2.54
CA LEU A 77 -4.66 -2.88 -1.51
C LEU A 77 -3.87 -4.20 -1.54
N ARG A 78 -3.64 -4.73 -2.73
CA ARG A 78 -2.82 -5.93 -2.93
C ARG A 78 -1.39 -5.71 -2.49
N PHE A 79 -0.79 -4.60 -2.91
CA PHE A 79 0.57 -4.22 -2.57
C PHE A 79 0.76 -4.18 -1.05
N LEU A 80 -0.07 -3.45 -0.34
CA LEU A 80 0.01 -3.32 1.11
C LEU A 80 -0.17 -4.65 1.84
N ARG A 81 -1.15 -5.46 1.40
CA ARG A 81 -1.40 -6.78 1.98
C ARG A 81 -0.28 -7.77 1.72
N THR A 82 0.39 -7.68 0.58
CA THR A 82 1.49 -8.58 0.20
C THR A 82 2.76 -8.22 0.96
N TYR A 83 3.18 -6.96 0.94
CA TYR A 83 4.45 -6.54 1.53
C TYR A 83 4.42 -6.35 3.05
N SER A 84 3.27 -6.49 3.67
CA SER A 84 3.15 -6.62 5.14
C SER A 84 3.32 -8.05 5.66
N LYS A 85 3.49 -9.05 4.77
CA LYS A 85 3.58 -10.46 5.14
C LYS A 85 4.95 -11.04 4.83
N MET A 86 5.37 -12.01 5.66
CA MET A 86 6.55 -12.83 5.38
C MET A 86 6.22 -13.97 4.41
N ASN A 87 7.23 -14.52 3.76
CA ASN A 87 7.10 -15.73 2.97
C ASN A 87 6.87 -16.93 3.89
N TYR A 88 5.64 -17.46 3.88
CA TYR A 88 5.24 -18.55 4.75
C TYR A 88 4.40 -19.57 3.97
N GLY A 89 4.80 -20.82 4.01
CA GLY A 89 4.10 -21.90 3.33
C GLY A 89 5.06 -23.05 2.99
N ARG A 90 4.55 -24.26 2.93
CA ARG A 90 5.40 -25.44 2.63
C ARG A 90 5.91 -25.46 1.20
N THR A 91 5.16 -24.87 0.27
CA THR A 91 5.45 -24.83 -1.17
C THR A 91 6.21 -23.59 -1.61
N ASP A 92 6.40 -22.62 -0.68
CA ASP A 92 7.13 -21.38 -1.00
C ASP A 92 8.64 -21.63 -0.95
N PRO A 93 9.37 -21.48 -2.08
CA PRO A 93 10.82 -21.66 -2.14
C PRO A 93 11.58 -20.64 -1.29
N GLN A 94 10.97 -19.50 -0.97
CA GLN A 94 11.53 -18.42 -0.15
C GLN A 94 11.00 -18.45 1.30
N ARG A 95 10.48 -19.58 1.74
CA ARG A 95 9.94 -19.74 3.08
C ARG A 95 10.90 -19.28 4.17
N GLY A 96 10.38 -18.51 5.12
CA GLY A 96 11.14 -17.99 6.26
C GLY A 96 11.76 -16.61 6.04
N LEU A 97 11.73 -16.06 4.82
CA LEU A 97 12.17 -14.70 4.58
C LEU A 97 11.18 -13.68 5.17
N PRO A 98 11.68 -12.65 5.88
CA PRO A 98 10.85 -11.58 6.42
C PRO A 98 10.17 -10.76 5.32
N PRO A 99 9.25 -9.85 5.67
CA PRO A 99 8.69 -8.89 4.74
C PRO A 99 9.79 -8.12 4.01
N ARG A 100 9.57 -7.81 2.74
CA ARG A 100 10.58 -7.14 1.92
C ARG A 100 10.72 -5.68 2.31
N ILE A 101 11.96 -5.18 2.22
CA ILE A 101 12.25 -3.76 2.35
C ILE A 101 11.71 -3.06 1.11
N LEU A 102 10.98 -1.99 1.32
CA LEU A 102 10.50 -1.08 0.29
C LEU A 102 11.36 0.17 0.28
N ASN A 103 11.34 0.88 -0.84
CA ASN A 103 12.04 2.14 -1.00
C ASN A 103 11.00 3.26 -1.15
N PHE A 104 11.06 4.24 -0.27
CA PHE A 104 10.15 5.37 -0.26
C PHE A 104 10.74 6.56 -0.98
N PHE A 105 9.92 7.18 -1.85
CA PHE A 105 10.29 8.37 -2.63
C PHE A 105 9.21 9.43 -2.49
N ALA A 106 9.62 10.64 -2.08
CA ALA A 106 8.73 11.79 -1.98
C ALA A 106 9.50 13.11 -2.02
N TYR A 107 8.90 14.13 -2.57
CA TYR A 107 9.37 15.52 -2.58
C TYR A 107 10.77 15.77 -3.17
N GLY A 108 11.29 14.85 -3.96
CA GLY A 108 12.56 15.01 -4.68
C GLY A 108 13.76 14.39 -3.99
N ALA A 109 14.94 14.64 -4.53
CA ALA A 109 16.17 13.91 -4.19
C ALA A 109 16.75 14.23 -2.81
N THR A 110 16.34 15.34 -2.20
CA THR A 110 16.92 15.83 -0.94
C THR A 110 16.02 15.65 0.28
N VAL A 111 14.75 15.24 0.08
CA VAL A 111 13.82 15.06 1.21
C VAL A 111 13.65 13.55 1.49
N PHE A 112 13.05 12.84 0.55
CA PHE A 112 12.90 11.39 0.67
C PHE A 112 13.28 10.74 -0.67
N ASN A 113 14.48 10.23 -0.75
CA ASN A 113 15.00 9.59 -1.95
C ASN A 113 15.58 8.22 -1.61
N ASP A 114 14.99 7.18 -2.16
CA ASP A 114 15.44 5.79 -1.95
C ASP A 114 15.52 5.36 -0.48
N VAL A 115 14.62 5.91 0.36
CA VAL A 115 14.61 5.62 1.81
C VAL A 115 14.14 4.20 2.06
N PRO A 116 14.96 3.33 2.65
CA PRO A 116 14.57 1.95 2.93
C PRO A 116 13.58 1.89 4.10
N VAL A 117 12.40 1.33 3.87
CA VAL A 117 11.31 1.29 4.83
C VAL A 117 10.64 -0.08 4.91
N TYR A 118 10.09 -0.40 6.08
CA TYR A 118 9.13 -1.49 6.28
C TYR A 118 7.75 -0.94 6.56
N ILE A 119 6.72 -1.64 6.11
CA ILE A 119 5.35 -1.38 6.52
C ILE A 119 5.16 -1.96 7.93
N SER A 120 5.02 -1.09 8.93
CA SER A 120 4.75 -1.52 10.32
C SER A 120 3.25 -1.72 10.55
N LYS A 121 2.44 -0.85 9.98
CA LYS A 121 0.98 -0.89 10.09
C LYS A 121 0.36 -0.23 8.87
N PHE A 122 -0.78 -0.74 8.44
CA PHE A 122 -1.67 0.00 7.56
C PHE A 122 -3.11 -0.18 8.04
N ASN A 123 -3.91 0.85 7.85
CA ASN A 123 -5.32 0.87 8.19
C ASN A 123 -6.12 1.44 7.02
N MET A 124 -7.20 0.76 6.65
CA MET A 124 -8.10 1.18 5.59
C MET A 124 -9.43 1.52 6.21
N VAL A 125 -9.94 2.71 5.91
CA VAL A 125 -11.24 3.17 6.39
C VAL A 125 -12.18 3.24 5.19
N PHE A 126 -13.15 2.35 5.17
CA PHE A 126 -14.23 2.33 4.18
C PHE A 126 -15.45 3.01 4.78
N PRO A 127 -15.85 4.18 4.26
CA PRO A 127 -17.01 4.90 4.76
C PRO A 127 -18.31 4.15 4.45
N GLU A 128 -19.30 4.28 5.32
CA GLU A 128 -20.62 3.66 5.15
C GLU A 128 -21.53 4.46 4.21
N ASP A 129 -21.37 5.78 4.16
CA ASP A 129 -22.26 6.72 3.47
C ASP A 129 -21.80 7.05 2.03
N ILE A 130 -21.02 6.18 1.40
CA ILE A 130 -20.45 6.40 0.07
C ILE A 130 -20.87 5.27 -0.87
N ASP A 131 -21.10 5.62 -2.14
CA ASP A 131 -21.38 4.65 -3.20
C ASP A 131 -20.21 3.70 -3.42
N TYR A 132 -20.53 2.46 -3.78
CA TYR A 132 -19.58 1.42 -4.10
C TYR A 132 -19.56 1.14 -5.59
N VAL A 133 -18.38 0.94 -6.10
CA VAL A 133 -18.12 0.58 -7.49
C VAL A 133 -17.62 -0.86 -7.55
N THR A 134 -18.21 -1.66 -8.43
CA THR A 134 -17.88 -3.07 -8.60
C THR A 134 -17.20 -3.31 -9.94
N GLY A 135 -16.08 -4.05 -9.93
CA GLY A 135 -15.34 -4.44 -11.12
C GLY A 135 -14.91 -5.90 -11.06
N THR A 136 -14.76 -6.52 -12.22
CA THR A 136 -14.32 -7.92 -12.36
C THR A 136 -12.87 -7.97 -12.81
N PHE A 137 -12.05 -8.70 -12.08
CA PHE A 137 -10.62 -8.89 -12.36
C PHE A 137 -10.30 -10.33 -12.73
N ASP A 138 -9.26 -10.52 -13.52
CA ASP A 138 -8.68 -11.81 -13.77
C ASP A 138 -7.73 -12.26 -12.63
N SER A 139 -7.27 -13.49 -12.68
CA SER A 139 -6.31 -14.04 -11.70
C SER A 139 -4.96 -13.29 -11.65
N LYS A 140 -4.65 -12.48 -12.66
CA LYS A 140 -3.45 -11.64 -12.74
C LYS A 140 -3.67 -10.24 -12.18
N GLY A 141 -4.92 -9.88 -11.81
CA GLY A 141 -5.30 -8.57 -11.32
C GLY A 141 -5.45 -7.52 -12.40
N GLN A 142 -5.77 -7.95 -13.62
CA GLN A 142 -6.15 -7.06 -14.69
C GLN A 142 -7.67 -6.98 -14.77
N LEU A 143 -8.21 -5.79 -14.98
CA LEU A 143 -9.64 -5.60 -15.17
C LEU A 143 -10.08 -6.31 -16.45
N VAL A 144 -11.14 -7.12 -16.37
CA VAL A 144 -11.67 -7.86 -17.51
C VAL A 144 -12.34 -6.88 -18.47
N SER A 145 -11.88 -6.85 -19.71
CA SER A 145 -12.45 -6.00 -20.76
C SER A 145 -13.94 -6.31 -20.97
N GLY A 146 -14.79 -5.29 -20.86
CA GLY A 146 -16.25 -5.41 -20.97
C GLY A 146 -17.00 -5.51 -19.64
N SER A 147 -16.33 -5.62 -18.49
CA SER A 147 -16.99 -5.44 -17.20
C SER A 147 -17.34 -3.96 -17.03
N ARG A 148 -18.63 -3.65 -16.99
CA ARG A 148 -19.10 -2.31 -16.64
C ARG A 148 -18.87 -2.11 -15.16
N ILE A 149 -18.22 -1.02 -14.79
CA ILE A 149 -18.22 -0.54 -13.42
C ILE A 149 -19.67 -0.23 -13.05
N LYS A 150 -20.28 -1.04 -12.20
CA LYS A 150 -21.65 -0.81 -11.72
C LYS A 150 -21.55 0.01 -10.44
N GLU A 151 -22.10 1.22 -10.48
CA GLU A 151 -22.34 2.00 -9.28
C GLU A 151 -23.50 1.34 -8.52
N THR A 152 -23.22 0.83 -7.35
CA THR A 152 -24.29 0.31 -6.47
C THR A 152 -24.70 1.47 -5.58
N THR A 153 -25.70 2.22 -6.04
CA THR A 153 -26.36 3.22 -5.22
C THR A 153 -27.07 2.49 -4.07
N THR A 154 -26.67 2.74 -2.84
CA THR A 154 -27.36 2.22 -1.65
C THR A 154 -28.66 3.01 -1.46
N GLY A 155 -29.53 2.98 -2.45
CA GLY A 155 -30.89 3.43 -2.32
C GLY A 155 -31.69 2.34 -1.61
N VAL A 156 -32.33 2.71 -0.51
CA VAL A 156 -33.35 1.91 0.14
C VAL A 156 -34.36 1.50 -0.93
N GLN A 157 -34.28 0.25 -1.39
CA GLN A 157 -35.32 -0.31 -2.25
C GLN A 157 -36.55 -0.48 -1.39
N THR A 158 -37.44 0.50 -1.43
CA THR A 158 -38.85 0.31 -1.09
C THR A 158 -39.38 -0.71 -2.10
N ARG A 159 -39.44 -1.95 -1.66
CA ARG A 159 -40.08 -3.03 -2.39
C ARG A 159 -41.55 -2.66 -2.60
N ASP A 160 -41.89 -2.27 -3.83
CA ASP A 160 -43.28 -2.20 -4.25
C ASP A 160 -43.80 -3.63 -4.46
N PRO A 161 -44.77 -4.13 -3.68
CA PRO A 161 -45.20 -5.52 -3.74
C PRO A 161 -46.06 -5.84 -4.97
N ARG A 162 -46.15 -4.97 -5.98
CA ARG A 162 -47.08 -5.11 -7.11
C ARG A 162 -46.43 -5.46 -8.43
N ILE A 163 -45.10 -5.65 -8.49
CA ILE A 163 -44.44 -6.07 -9.76
C ILE A 163 -44.16 -7.57 -9.71
N PRO A 164 -44.86 -8.36 -10.56
CA PRO A 164 -44.59 -9.79 -10.66
C PRO A 164 -43.20 -10.01 -11.26
N SER A 165 -42.41 -10.86 -10.62
CA SER A 165 -41.08 -11.28 -11.07
C SER A 165 -41.19 -11.96 -12.45
N THR A 166 -40.85 -11.27 -13.51
CA THR A 166 -40.66 -11.88 -14.81
C THR A 166 -39.34 -12.64 -14.79
N GLN A 167 -39.44 -13.95 -14.79
CA GLN A 167 -38.29 -14.83 -14.97
C GLN A 167 -37.71 -14.58 -16.34
N VAL A 168 -36.50 -14.03 -16.41
CA VAL A 168 -35.71 -14.02 -17.65
C VAL A 168 -35.18 -15.45 -17.83
N GLN A 169 -35.88 -16.21 -18.69
CA GLN A 169 -35.36 -17.47 -19.20
C GLN A 169 -34.13 -17.18 -20.05
N ASN A 170 -33.01 -17.73 -19.65
CA ASN A 170 -31.83 -17.87 -20.50
C ASN A 170 -32.20 -18.82 -21.65
N GLN A 171 -32.41 -18.27 -22.83
CA GLN A 171 -32.45 -19.06 -24.07
C GLN A 171 -31.03 -19.35 -24.52
N ASP A 172 -30.58 -20.56 -24.22
CA ASP A 172 -29.46 -21.19 -24.90
C ASP A 172 -29.83 -21.44 -26.35
N THR A 173 -29.24 -20.72 -27.28
CA THR A 173 -29.31 -21.06 -28.70
C THR A 173 -27.91 -21.26 -29.27
N ASN A 174 -27.76 -22.54 -29.66
CA ASN A 174 -26.97 -23.06 -30.77
C ASN A 174 -25.48 -23.31 -30.58
N GLY A 175 -25.25 -24.60 -30.63
CA GLY A 175 -24.00 -25.26 -30.82
C GLY A 175 -23.21 -24.78 -32.04
N ALA A 176 -21.96 -24.49 -31.74
CA ALA A 176 -20.86 -24.59 -32.66
C ALA A 176 -19.76 -25.36 -31.96
N THR A 177 -19.57 -26.59 -32.36
CA THR A 177 -18.43 -27.44 -32.03
C THR A 177 -17.19 -26.79 -32.56
N SER A 178 -16.40 -26.18 -31.71
CA SER A 178 -15.00 -25.79 -31.98
C SER A 178 -14.08 -26.77 -31.29
N PRO A 179 -12.93 -27.14 -31.91
CA PRO A 179 -12.05 -28.20 -31.42
C PRO A 179 -11.41 -27.83 -30.09
N ALA A 180 -11.15 -28.86 -29.30
CA ALA A 180 -10.55 -28.82 -27.97
C ALA A 180 -9.30 -27.91 -27.92
N GLY A 181 -9.52 -26.64 -27.60
CA GLY A 181 -8.49 -25.71 -27.18
C GLY A 181 -8.51 -25.69 -25.66
N GLU A 182 -7.34 -25.72 -25.06
CA GLU A 182 -7.07 -25.66 -23.62
C GLU A 182 -8.06 -24.74 -22.90
N VAL A 183 -8.88 -25.29 -22.03
CA VAL A 183 -9.68 -24.53 -21.07
C VAL A 183 -8.71 -23.88 -20.08
N LYS A 184 -8.21 -22.72 -20.44
CA LYS A 184 -7.57 -21.84 -19.47
C LYS A 184 -8.67 -21.44 -18.51
N ASN A 185 -8.67 -22.04 -17.31
CA ASN A 185 -9.47 -21.59 -16.18
C ASN A 185 -9.05 -20.17 -15.83
N ASN A 186 -9.58 -19.20 -16.54
CA ASN A 186 -9.49 -17.79 -16.16
C ASN A 186 -10.45 -17.59 -14.98
N GLN A 187 -9.96 -17.88 -13.77
CA GLN A 187 -10.68 -17.52 -12.57
C GLN A 187 -10.78 -16.00 -12.52
N THR A 188 -11.98 -15.51 -12.64
CA THR A 188 -12.30 -14.09 -12.45
C THR A 188 -12.87 -13.91 -11.06
N TYR A 189 -12.58 -12.77 -10.42
CA TYR A 189 -13.12 -12.41 -9.13
C TYR A 189 -13.69 -10.99 -9.19
N GLU A 190 -14.78 -10.78 -8.48
CA GLU A 190 -15.48 -9.52 -8.39
C GLU A 190 -15.02 -8.77 -7.14
N ILE A 191 -14.73 -7.49 -7.29
CA ILE A 191 -14.33 -6.61 -6.20
C ILE A 191 -15.26 -5.40 -6.17
N SER A 192 -15.73 -5.05 -4.97
CA SER A 192 -16.46 -3.82 -4.73
C SER A 192 -15.61 -2.90 -3.84
N LEU A 193 -15.36 -1.70 -4.31
CA LEU A 193 -14.63 -0.66 -3.56
C LEU A 193 -15.50 0.59 -3.42
N PRO A 194 -15.40 1.30 -2.28
CA PRO A 194 -16.05 2.60 -2.15
C PRO A 194 -15.41 3.61 -3.11
N VAL A 195 -16.23 4.51 -3.61
CA VAL A 195 -15.80 5.56 -4.54
C VAL A 195 -14.68 6.42 -3.96
N LEU A 196 -14.69 6.63 -2.65
CA LEU A 196 -13.64 7.36 -1.93
C LEU A 196 -13.34 6.65 -0.59
N PHE A 197 -12.07 6.40 -0.30
CA PHE A 197 -11.64 5.83 0.98
C PHE A 197 -10.26 6.34 1.39
N THR A 198 -9.94 6.19 2.67
CA THR A 198 -8.68 6.63 3.24
C THR A 198 -7.83 5.43 3.67
N VAL A 199 -6.55 5.48 3.34
CA VAL A 199 -5.56 4.49 3.77
C VAL A 199 -4.48 5.20 4.57
N ASN A 200 -4.28 4.79 5.81
CA ASN A 200 -3.20 5.27 6.66
C ASN A 200 -2.12 4.19 6.71
N ILE A 201 -0.88 4.56 6.42
CA ILE A 201 0.27 3.66 6.35
C ILE A 201 1.34 4.18 7.29
N SER A 202 1.82 3.34 8.20
CA SER A 202 2.97 3.65 9.05
C SER A 202 4.18 2.87 8.55
N LEU A 203 5.24 3.59 8.24
CA LEU A 203 6.49 3.06 7.74
C LEU A 203 7.58 3.27 8.80
N LEU A 204 8.42 2.25 8.99
CA LEU A 204 9.63 2.34 9.79
C LEU A 204 10.84 2.38 8.88
N VAL A 205 11.68 3.36 9.06
CA VAL A 205 12.93 3.48 8.31
C VAL A 205 13.94 2.47 8.86
N GLN A 206 14.52 1.68 7.97
CA GLN A 206 15.51 0.66 8.32
C GLN A 206 16.78 0.86 7.51
N GLN A 207 17.77 1.49 8.11
CA GLN A 207 19.08 1.63 7.50
C GLN A 207 19.92 0.35 7.66
N ASN A 208 20.74 0.05 6.66
CA ASN A 208 21.68 -1.04 6.75
C ASN A 208 22.83 -0.63 7.68
N LEU A 209 23.02 -1.40 8.76
CA LEU A 209 24.05 -1.11 9.79
C LEU A 209 25.46 -1.02 9.17
N HIS A 210 25.81 -1.94 8.26
CA HIS A 210 27.12 -1.93 7.61
C HIS A 210 27.32 -0.64 6.78
N LYS A 211 26.30 -0.21 6.06
CA LYS A 211 26.33 1.02 5.29
C LYS A 211 26.44 2.24 6.21
N THR A 212 25.67 2.26 7.29
CA THR A 212 25.69 3.38 8.27
C THR A 212 27.06 3.52 8.94
N VAL A 213 27.66 2.41 9.38
CA VAL A 213 28.98 2.44 10.04
C VAL A 213 30.09 2.94 9.09
N ASN A 214 30.04 2.59 7.81
CA ASN A 214 31.11 2.91 6.87
C ASN A 214 30.94 4.25 6.15
N GLU A 215 29.71 4.69 5.94
CA GLU A 215 29.43 5.85 5.08
C GLU A 215 28.94 7.08 5.86
N PHE A 216 28.32 6.88 7.04
CA PHE A 216 27.71 7.97 7.78
C PHE A 216 28.74 8.87 8.45
N THR A 217 28.71 10.15 8.12
CA THR A 217 29.35 11.22 8.88
C THR A 217 28.36 12.36 9.05
N LEU A 218 28.39 13.04 10.18
CA LEU A 218 27.49 14.14 10.46
C LEU A 218 27.68 15.31 9.49
N GLU A 219 28.92 15.52 9.03
CA GLU A 219 29.24 16.53 8.03
C GLU A 219 28.57 16.23 6.67
N LYS A 220 28.66 15.00 6.17
CA LYS A 220 27.99 14.59 4.93
C LYS A 220 26.48 14.60 5.06
N PHE A 221 25.95 14.35 6.25
CA PHE A 221 24.53 14.48 6.50
C PHE A 221 24.09 15.96 6.45
N ALA A 222 24.85 16.86 7.10
CA ALA A 222 24.58 18.31 7.11
C ALA A 222 24.66 18.95 5.70
N THR A 223 25.57 18.46 4.85
CA THR A 223 25.68 18.92 3.44
C THR A 223 24.58 18.35 2.53
N GLY A 224 23.78 17.39 3.00
CA GLY A 224 22.72 16.75 2.22
C GLY A 224 23.20 15.64 1.28
N GLU A 225 24.50 15.30 1.26
CA GLU A 225 25.04 14.24 0.42
C GLU A 225 24.39 12.87 0.75
N LEU A 226 24.20 12.58 2.03
CA LEU A 226 23.61 11.33 2.49
C LEU A 226 22.12 11.23 2.23
N MET A 227 21.41 12.36 2.16
CA MET A 227 19.97 12.37 1.86
C MET A 227 19.67 11.81 0.46
N THR A 228 20.57 12.02 -0.50
CA THR A 228 20.45 11.44 -1.84
C THR A 228 20.63 9.91 -1.86
N LYS A 229 21.20 9.33 -0.79
CA LYS A 229 21.49 7.91 -0.63
C LYS A 229 20.49 7.18 0.29
N GLY A 230 19.37 7.82 0.62
CA GLY A 230 18.30 7.24 1.42
C GLY A 230 18.46 7.40 2.94
N TYR A 231 19.31 8.31 3.39
CA TYR A 231 19.32 8.72 4.79
C TYR A 231 18.30 9.83 5.02
N VAL A 232 17.68 9.84 6.18
CA VAL A 232 16.67 10.80 6.62
C VAL A 232 16.86 11.17 8.07
#